data_f1b21904659f9c0918f97e29b0a53f0c
#
_entry.id   f1b21904659f9c0918f97e29b0a53f0c
#
_cell.length_a   1.000
_cell.length_b   1.000
_cell.length_c   1.000
_cell.angle_alpha   90.00
_cell.angle_beta   90.00
_cell.angle_gamma   90.00
#
_symmetry.space_group_name_H-M   'P 1'
#
loop_
_entity.id
_entity.type
_entity.pdbx_description
1 polymer ?
#
loop_
_entity_poly.entity_id
_entity_poly.type
_entity_poly.pdbx_seq_one_letter_code
_entity_poly.pdbx_strand_id
1 'polypeptide(L)'
;MSELRFTVEHEWLRLEADGSVTVGITPFAQNALGDVVFVQLPELARHVRDAEVSVLESVKAASSINMPLDGEIVEVNAALDAAPELVNQDPLAQGWFFRFIPDDLEQVRALLDQPAYDNLIAAQG
;
A
#
# COMPACT_ATOMS: atom_id res chain seq x y z
N MET A 1 -16.56 9.85 -4.09
CA MET A 1 -15.14 10.04 -4.44
C MET A 1 -14.27 9.50 -3.33
N SER A 2 -13.21 8.82 -3.71
CA SER A 2 -12.29 8.25 -2.74
C SER A 2 -11.29 9.31 -2.30
N GLU A 3 -10.96 9.31 -1.00
CA GLU A 3 -9.88 10.14 -0.48
C GLU A 3 -8.60 9.33 -0.50
N LEU A 4 -7.49 9.98 -0.89
CA LEU A 4 -6.17 9.35 -0.84
C LEU A 4 -5.36 9.92 0.31
N ARG A 5 -4.64 9.02 0.98
CA ARG A 5 -3.66 9.38 2.00
C ARG A 5 -2.40 8.57 1.77
N PHE A 6 -1.30 8.99 2.37
CA PHE A 6 0.01 8.40 2.11
C PHE A 6 0.78 8.24 3.41
N THR A 7 1.64 7.22 3.46
CA THR A 7 2.55 7.03 4.59
C THR A 7 3.95 7.52 4.21
N VAL A 8 4.79 7.70 5.22
CA VAL A 8 6.19 8.07 4.99
C VAL A 8 6.99 6.93 4.36
N GLU A 9 6.43 5.74 4.33
CA GLU A 9 7.03 4.56 3.70
C GLU A 9 6.58 4.38 2.25
N HIS A 10 5.88 5.39 1.69
CA HIS A 10 5.43 5.42 0.30
C HIS A 10 4.35 4.38 -0.02
N GLU A 11 3.44 4.18 0.92
CA GLU A 11 2.21 3.44 0.68
C GLU A 11 1.08 4.44 0.46
N TRP A 12 0.19 4.12 -0.48
CA TRP A 12 -1.03 4.92 -0.64
C TRP A 12 -2.20 4.17 0.01
N LEU A 13 -3.12 4.95 0.57
CA LEU A 13 -4.35 4.44 1.18
C LEU A 13 -5.53 5.17 0.55
N ARG A 14 -6.50 4.40 0.07
CA ARG A 14 -7.71 4.96 -0.51
C ARG A 14 -8.90 4.58 0.35
N LEU A 15 -9.60 5.59 0.89
CA LEU A 15 -10.78 5.36 1.69
C LEU A 15 -11.95 5.02 0.76
N GLU A 16 -12.54 3.84 0.96
CA GLU A 16 -13.66 3.38 0.17
C GLU A 16 -14.97 3.80 0.83
N ALA A 17 -16.05 3.79 0.06
CA ALA A 17 -17.36 4.24 0.55
C ALA A 17 -17.91 3.35 1.67
N ASP A 18 -17.49 2.10 1.74
CA ASP A 18 -17.96 1.13 2.75
C ASP A 18 -17.17 1.17 4.07
N GLY A 19 -16.21 2.11 4.17
CA GLY A 19 -15.39 2.23 5.38
C GLY A 19 -14.11 1.41 5.35
N SER A 20 -13.89 0.61 4.30
CA SER A 20 -12.63 -0.10 4.13
C SER A 20 -11.59 0.83 3.50
N VAL A 21 -10.34 0.41 3.56
CA VAL A 21 -9.22 1.17 3.02
C VAL A 21 -8.39 0.25 2.13
N THR A 22 -8.19 0.66 0.88
CA THR A 22 -7.34 -0.06 -0.08
C THR A 22 -5.91 0.46 0.01
N VAL A 23 -4.94 -0.43 0.01
CA VAL A 23 -3.53 -0.10 0.19
C VAL A 23 -2.70 -0.62 -0.98
N GLY A 24 -1.78 0.21 -1.45
CA GLY A 24 -0.79 -0.18 -2.44
C GLY A 24 0.47 0.66 -2.25
N ILE A 25 1.43 0.52 -3.16
CA ILE A 25 2.66 1.32 -3.12
C ILE A 25 2.58 2.41 -4.20
N THR A 26 3.24 3.54 -3.91
CA THR A 26 3.21 4.68 -4.83
C THR A 26 4.16 4.44 -6.00
N PRO A 27 3.99 5.20 -7.11
CA PRO A 27 4.95 5.14 -8.21
C PRO A 27 6.39 5.44 -7.77
N PHE A 28 6.57 6.32 -6.79
CA PHE A 28 7.91 6.60 -6.24
C PHE A 28 8.53 5.32 -5.66
N ALA A 29 7.77 4.58 -4.86
CA ALA A 29 8.26 3.33 -4.27
C ALA A 29 8.53 2.28 -5.35
N GLN A 30 7.64 2.15 -6.32
CA GLN A 30 7.79 1.20 -7.40
C GLN A 30 9.04 1.49 -8.24
N ASN A 31 9.28 2.76 -8.55
CA ASN A 31 10.47 3.16 -9.31
C ASN A 31 11.75 2.86 -8.53
N ALA A 32 11.74 3.07 -7.22
CA ALA A 32 12.91 2.79 -6.38
C ALA A 32 13.21 1.29 -6.31
N LEU A 33 12.17 0.45 -6.32
CA LEU A 33 12.33 -1.00 -6.29
C LEU A 33 12.76 -1.59 -7.63
N GLY A 34 12.34 -0.98 -8.73
CA GLY A 34 12.45 -1.58 -10.05
C GLY A 34 11.30 -2.55 -10.31
N ASP A 35 11.45 -3.40 -11.32
CA ASP A 35 10.36 -4.30 -11.72
C ASP A 35 10.09 -5.34 -10.65
N VAL A 36 8.87 -5.33 -10.12
CA VAL A 36 8.41 -6.33 -9.15
C VAL A 36 8.11 -7.61 -9.91
N VAL A 37 8.66 -8.73 -9.42
CA VAL A 37 8.54 -10.04 -10.06
C VAL A 37 7.85 -11.07 -9.16
N PHE A 38 7.69 -10.77 -7.87
CA PHE A 38 7.03 -11.66 -6.94
C PHE A 38 6.37 -10.85 -5.82
N VAL A 39 5.17 -11.26 -5.42
CA VAL A 39 4.43 -10.65 -4.30
C VAL A 39 3.92 -11.77 -3.41
N GLN A 40 4.24 -11.69 -2.13
CA GLN A 40 3.61 -12.54 -1.11
C GLN A 40 2.49 -11.71 -0.48
N LEU A 41 1.24 -12.14 -0.70
CA LEU A 41 0.08 -11.42 -0.20
C LEU A 41 -0.11 -11.64 1.30
N PRO A 42 -0.72 -10.67 2.00
CA PRO A 42 -0.94 -10.82 3.45
C PRO A 42 -2.03 -11.82 3.77
N GLU A 43 -2.07 -12.24 5.03
CA GLU A 43 -3.15 -13.09 5.54
C GLU A 43 -4.37 -12.23 5.89
N LEU A 44 -5.55 -12.80 5.68
CA LEU A 44 -6.82 -12.17 6.08
C LEU A 44 -6.97 -12.33 7.59
N ALA A 45 -6.48 -11.34 8.33
CA ALA A 45 -6.43 -11.40 9.78
C ALA A 45 -6.26 -10.00 10.34
N ARG A 46 -6.35 -9.89 11.65
CA ARG A 46 -6.06 -8.66 12.36
C ARG A 46 -4.54 -8.47 12.43
N HIS A 47 -4.08 -7.27 12.15
CA HIS A 47 -2.67 -6.89 12.22
C HIS A 47 -2.53 -5.55 12.93
N VAL A 48 -1.42 -5.39 13.65
CA VAL A 48 -1.11 -4.14 14.32
C VAL A 48 -0.23 -3.28 13.41
N ARG A 49 -0.26 -1.98 13.65
CA ARG A 49 0.58 -1.02 12.93
C ARG A 49 2.04 -1.46 12.96
N ASP A 50 2.70 -1.27 11.83
CA ASP A 50 4.11 -1.59 11.58
C ASP A 50 4.42 -3.09 11.50
N ALA A 51 3.44 -3.98 11.66
CA ALA A 51 3.64 -5.39 11.41
C ALA A 51 3.90 -5.61 9.92
N GLU A 52 4.90 -6.44 9.58
CA GLU A 52 5.16 -6.80 8.20
C GLU A 52 4.05 -7.72 7.70
N VAL A 53 3.32 -7.31 6.67
CA VAL A 53 2.16 -8.06 6.18
C VAL A 53 2.34 -8.58 4.77
N SER A 54 3.23 -7.99 3.97
CA SER A 54 3.47 -8.44 2.60
C SER A 54 4.94 -8.33 2.27
N VAL A 55 5.42 -9.19 1.36
CA VAL A 55 6.80 -9.16 0.88
C VAL A 55 6.77 -9.04 -0.63
N LEU A 56 7.62 -8.19 -1.17
CA LEU A 56 7.80 -8.02 -2.61
C LEU A 56 9.22 -8.37 -2.99
N GLU A 57 9.41 -8.96 -4.17
CA GLU A 57 10.73 -9.13 -4.73
C GLU A 57 10.76 -8.45 -6.10
N SER A 58 11.77 -7.64 -6.31
CA SER A 58 12.04 -7.01 -7.61
C SER A 58 13.28 -7.64 -8.24
N VAL A 59 13.58 -7.24 -9.46
CA VAL A 59 14.78 -7.75 -10.17
C VAL A 59 16.07 -7.40 -9.45
N LYS A 60 16.06 -6.43 -8.52
CA LYS A 60 17.29 -5.99 -7.85
C LYS A 60 17.24 -6.04 -6.33
N ALA A 61 16.06 -6.23 -5.71
CA ALA A 61 15.94 -6.13 -4.25
C ALA A 61 14.69 -6.83 -3.74
N ALA A 62 14.67 -7.08 -2.44
CA ALA A 62 13.46 -7.48 -1.72
C ALA A 62 13.02 -6.33 -0.83
N SER A 63 11.72 -6.23 -0.59
CA SER A 63 11.13 -5.21 0.26
C SER A 63 9.88 -5.78 0.93
N SER A 64 9.32 -5.02 1.86
CA SER A 64 8.10 -5.42 2.54
C SER A 64 7.13 -4.25 2.65
N ILE A 65 5.85 -4.59 2.84
CA ILE A 65 4.83 -3.62 3.21
C ILE A 65 4.47 -3.88 4.67
N ASN A 66 4.52 -2.83 5.47
CA ASN A 66 4.10 -2.88 6.86
C ASN A 66 2.67 -2.39 6.98
N MET A 67 1.96 -2.91 7.98
CA MET A 67 0.59 -2.48 8.22
C MET A 67 0.59 -0.98 8.55
N PRO A 68 -0.18 -0.15 7.82
CA PRO A 68 -0.13 1.29 8.04
C PRO A 68 -0.77 1.73 9.35
N LEU A 69 -1.78 1.00 9.81
CA LEU A 69 -2.53 1.30 11.03
C LEU A 69 -3.08 -0.01 11.58
N ASP A 70 -3.49 -0.02 12.85
CA ASP A 70 -4.16 -1.18 13.43
C ASP A 70 -5.48 -1.44 12.70
N GLY A 71 -5.75 -2.68 12.39
CA GLY A 71 -6.99 -3.06 11.74
C GLY A 71 -7.01 -4.50 11.27
N GLU A 72 -8.06 -4.85 10.54
CA GLU A 72 -8.25 -6.20 10.01
C GLU A 72 -8.17 -6.20 8.49
N ILE A 73 -7.29 -7.01 7.93
CA ILE A 73 -7.21 -7.21 6.48
C ILE A 73 -8.35 -8.15 6.08
N VAL A 74 -9.22 -7.67 5.19
CA VAL A 74 -10.43 -8.38 4.80
C VAL A 74 -10.41 -8.84 3.34
N GLU A 75 -9.48 -8.32 2.54
CA GLU A 75 -9.38 -8.68 1.12
C GLU A 75 -7.95 -8.50 0.63
N VAL A 76 -7.52 -9.37 -0.27
CA VAL A 76 -6.22 -9.23 -0.95
C VAL A 76 -6.44 -9.27 -2.46
N ASN A 77 -5.53 -8.64 -3.19
CA ASN A 77 -5.58 -8.65 -4.66
C ASN A 77 -4.93 -9.92 -5.18
N ALA A 78 -5.73 -10.97 -5.33
CA ALA A 78 -5.24 -12.27 -5.77
C ALA A 78 -4.60 -12.22 -7.16
N ALA A 79 -4.91 -11.21 -7.99
CA ALA A 79 -4.31 -11.06 -9.30
C ALA A 79 -2.80 -10.86 -9.23
N LEU A 80 -2.27 -10.33 -8.12
CA LEU A 80 -0.82 -10.13 -7.98
C LEU A 80 -0.06 -11.44 -7.83
N ASP A 81 -0.73 -12.51 -7.43
CA ASP A 81 -0.12 -13.82 -7.30
C ASP A 81 0.31 -14.36 -8.68
N ALA A 82 -0.55 -14.18 -9.67
CA ALA A 82 -0.29 -14.62 -11.04
C ALA A 82 0.37 -13.52 -11.89
N ALA A 83 0.15 -12.25 -11.56
CA ALA A 83 0.58 -11.12 -12.38
C ALA A 83 1.18 -10.01 -11.50
N PRO A 84 2.34 -10.25 -10.85
CA PRO A 84 2.98 -9.22 -10.02
C PRO A 84 3.36 -7.97 -10.81
N GLU A 85 3.50 -8.07 -12.12
CA GLU A 85 3.79 -6.92 -12.99
C GLU A 85 2.70 -5.85 -12.98
N LEU A 86 1.51 -6.14 -12.46
CA LEU A 86 0.48 -5.11 -12.28
C LEU A 86 0.95 -4.00 -11.36
N VAL A 87 1.81 -4.31 -10.40
CA VAL A 87 2.40 -3.29 -9.52
C VAL A 87 3.24 -2.31 -10.33
N ASN A 88 3.93 -2.80 -11.36
CA ASN A 88 4.76 -1.96 -12.22
C ASN A 88 3.93 -1.15 -13.21
N GLN A 89 2.88 -1.76 -13.73
CA GLN A 89 2.07 -1.18 -14.80
C GLN A 89 1.04 -0.19 -14.27
N ASP A 90 0.47 -0.45 -13.08
CA ASP A 90 -0.65 0.32 -12.58
C ASP A 90 -0.67 0.33 -11.05
N PRO A 91 0.36 0.92 -10.42
CA PRO A 91 0.50 0.83 -8.95
C PRO A 91 -0.62 1.52 -8.18
N LEU A 92 -1.29 2.51 -8.78
CA LEU A 92 -2.33 3.28 -8.10
C LEU A 92 -3.73 2.72 -8.30
N ALA A 93 -3.90 1.66 -9.09
CA ALA A 93 -5.20 1.06 -9.33
C ALA A 93 -5.12 -0.46 -9.30
N GLN A 94 -4.86 -1.11 -10.44
CA GLN A 94 -4.90 -2.58 -10.51
C GLN A 94 -3.80 -3.26 -9.70
N GLY A 95 -2.73 -2.55 -9.36
CA GLY A 95 -1.63 -3.06 -8.56
C GLY A 95 -1.82 -2.90 -7.05
N TRP A 96 -3.05 -2.73 -6.57
CA TRP A 96 -3.30 -2.64 -5.13
C TRP A 96 -2.98 -3.99 -4.46
N PHE A 97 -2.65 -3.93 -3.16
CA PHE A 97 -2.19 -5.11 -2.42
C PHE A 97 -3.28 -5.71 -1.54
N PHE A 98 -3.87 -4.92 -0.67
CA PHE A 98 -4.88 -5.43 0.25
C PHE A 98 -5.86 -4.33 0.64
N ARG A 99 -6.96 -4.77 1.25
CA ARG A 99 -7.97 -3.88 1.79
C ARG A 99 -8.19 -4.24 3.25
N PHE A 100 -8.25 -3.22 4.12
CA PHE A 100 -8.42 -3.47 5.54
C PHE A 100 -9.48 -2.55 6.14
N ILE A 101 -10.01 -2.96 7.31
CA ILE A 101 -10.93 -2.13 8.10
C ILE A 101 -10.10 -1.55 9.24
N PRO A 102 -9.84 -0.23 9.25
CA PRO A 102 -9.06 0.37 10.33
C PRO A 102 -9.87 0.42 11.62
N ASP A 103 -9.18 0.32 12.76
CA ASP A 103 -9.84 0.45 14.07
C ASP A 103 -10.36 1.87 14.27
N ASP A 104 -9.66 2.87 13.74
CA ASP A 104 -10.01 4.27 13.86
C ASP A 104 -9.79 4.98 12.53
N LEU A 105 -10.87 5.27 11.82
CA LEU A 105 -10.82 5.90 10.51
C LEU A 105 -10.17 7.29 10.56
N GLU A 106 -10.26 7.99 11.68
CA GLU A 106 -9.62 9.30 11.82
C GLU A 106 -8.11 9.22 11.75
N GLN A 107 -7.51 8.08 12.12
CA GLN A 107 -6.08 7.89 11.96
C GLN A 107 -5.67 7.85 10.49
N VAL A 108 -6.54 7.35 9.62
CA VAL A 108 -6.29 7.37 8.17
C VAL A 108 -6.26 8.81 7.68
N ARG A 109 -7.23 9.61 8.11
CA ARG A 109 -7.33 11.01 7.70
C ARG A 109 -6.20 11.87 8.23
N ALA A 110 -5.53 11.42 9.28
CA ALA A 110 -4.38 12.11 9.85
C ALA A 110 -3.07 11.84 9.10
N LEU A 111 -3.06 10.88 8.19
CA LEU A 111 -1.89 10.58 7.35
C LEU A 111 -1.68 11.69 6.32
N LEU A 112 -0.56 11.62 5.59
CA LEU A 112 -0.21 12.63 4.60
C LEU A 112 -1.26 12.71 3.49
N ASP A 113 -1.70 13.92 3.17
CA ASP A 113 -2.49 14.13 1.96
C ASP A 113 -1.55 14.28 0.76
N GLN A 114 -2.11 14.51 -0.43
CA GLN A 114 -1.29 14.57 -1.65
C GLN A 114 -0.24 15.68 -1.59
N PRO A 115 -0.58 16.94 -1.22
CA PRO A 115 0.45 17.98 -1.16
C PRO A 115 1.54 17.69 -0.14
N ALA A 116 1.22 17.13 1.02
CA ALA A 116 2.21 16.78 2.03
C ALA A 116 3.11 15.65 1.54
N TYR A 117 2.54 14.66 0.86
CA TYR A 117 3.33 13.58 0.29
C TYR A 117 4.24 14.08 -0.83
N ASP A 118 3.73 14.97 -1.69
CA ASP A 118 4.55 15.56 -2.75
C ASP A 118 5.76 16.30 -2.18
N ASN A 119 5.58 17.01 -1.07
CA ASN A 119 6.67 17.66 -0.38
C ASN A 119 7.67 16.66 0.18
N LEU A 120 7.21 15.54 0.69
CA LEU A 120 8.08 14.48 1.22
C LEU A 120 8.97 13.92 0.12
N ILE A 121 8.42 13.56 -1.04
CA ILE A 121 9.21 12.98 -2.12
C ILE A 121 10.15 14.02 -2.75
N ALA A 122 9.76 15.29 -2.78
CA ALA A 122 10.64 16.36 -3.27
C ALA A 122 11.88 16.50 -2.37
N ALA A 123 11.71 16.31 -1.06
CA ALA A 123 12.83 16.39 -0.12
C ALA A 123 13.74 15.15 -0.20
N GLN A 124 13.20 14.01 -0.61
CA GLN A 124 13.98 12.76 -0.72
C GLN A 124 14.62 12.59 -2.09
N GLY A 125 14.00 13.17 -3.09
CA GLY A 125 14.38 12.95 -4.46
C GLY A 125 15.11 14.02 -5.12
#